data_db2f9f64592160a6827dafac053e7978
#
_entry.id   db2f9f64592160a6827dafac053e7978
#
_cell.length_a   1.000
_cell.length_b   1.000
_cell.length_c   1.000
_cell.angle_alpha   90.00
_cell.angle_beta   90.00
_cell.angle_gamma   90.00
#
_symmetry.space_group_name_H-M   'P 1'
#
loop_
_entity.id
_entity.type
_entity.pdbx_description
1 polymer ?
#
loop_
_entity_poly.entity_id
_entity_poly.type
_entity_poly.pdbx_seq_one_letter_code
_entity_poly.pdbx_strand_id
1 'polypeptide(L)'
;MPKPKKGKRLGGSPSHQKAILSNLAAQLFWDERITTTVTKAKMVRPVAEQMITKARKGDLHNRRLVLKDVNDLEVVTKLFDEIGPRYADRPGGYTRIVKIGPRRGDNAEMAVIELV
;
A
#
# COMPACT_ATOMS: atom_id res chain seq x y z
N MET A 1 3.55 33.40 1.78
CA MET A 1 4.13 32.26 2.53
C MET A 1 3.52 30.97 2.07
N PRO A 2 4.32 29.97 1.73
CA PRO A 2 3.76 28.66 1.41
C PRO A 2 3.09 28.07 2.64
N LYS A 3 1.93 27.50 2.46
CA LYS A 3 1.25 26.80 3.56
C LYS A 3 2.04 25.57 3.96
N PRO A 4 2.20 25.28 5.27
CA PRO A 4 2.80 24.02 5.67
C PRO A 4 1.97 22.86 5.12
N LYS A 5 2.64 21.89 4.54
CA LYS A 5 1.96 20.75 3.98
C LYS A 5 1.62 19.76 5.09
N LYS A 6 0.38 19.30 5.07
CA LYS A 6 -0.09 18.34 6.07
C LYS A 6 0.38 16.92 5.70
N GLY A 7 0.71 16.14 6.71
CA GLY A 7 1.08 14.75 6.56
C GLY A 7 2.55 14.51 6.29
N LYS A 8 2.90 13.24 6.23
CA LYS A 8 4.28 12.79 6.01
C LYS A 8 4.65 12.88 4.54
N ARG A 9 5.94 13.08 4.30
CA ARG A 9 6.47 13.21 2.95
C ARG A 9 7.65 12.27 2.73
N LEU A 10 7.76 11.79 1.50
CA LEU A 10 8.86 10.95 1.07
C LEU A 10 9.90 11.72 0.26
N GLY A 11 9.71 13.05 0.14
CA GLY A 11 10.50 13.87 -0.76
C GLY A 11 10.00 13.75 -2.20
N GLY A 12 10.53 14.61 -3.07
CA GLY A 12 10.12 14.65 -4.47
C GLY A 12 8.76 15.30 -4.70
N SER A 13 8.28 15.26 -5.94
CA SER A 13 7.00 15.83 -6.34
C SER A 13 5.83 14.96 -5.84
N PRO A 14 4.61 15.52 -5.76
CA PRO A 14 3.43 14.71 -5.43
C PRO A 14 3.22 13.51 -6.37
N SER A 15 3.51 13.67 -7.67
CA SER A 15 3.41 12.59 -8.64
C SER A 15 4.40 11.47 -8.35
N HIS A 16 5.64 11.83 -8.01
CA HIS A 16 6.68 10.88 -7.65
C HIS A 16 6.31 10.11 -6.37
N GLN A 17 5.81 10.81 -5.36
CA GLN A 17 5.37 10.22 -4.11
C GLN A 17 4.23 9.23 -4.34
N LYS A 18 3.25 9.59 -5.16
CA LYS A 18 2.14 8.72 -5.52
C LYS A 18 2.64 7.45 -6.23
N ALA A 19 3.61 7.60 -7.14
CA ALA A 19 4.20 6.46 -7.84
C ALA A 19 4.91 5.50 -6.87
N ILE A 20 5.66 6.03 -5.89
CA ILE A 20 6.32 5.21 -4.88
C ILE A 20 5.29 4.40 -4.09
N LEU A 21 4.21 5.05 -3.64
CA LEU A 21 3.19 4.39 -2.84
C LEU A 21 2.41 3.35 -3.66
N SER A 22 2.11 3.64 -4.92
CA SER A 22 1.44 2.68 -5.80
C SER A 22 2.32 1.44 -6.05
N ASN A 23 3.61 1.63 -6.27
CA ASN A 23 4.56 0.54 -6.47
C ASN A 23 4.70 -0.32 -5.22
N LEU A 24 4.76 0.31 -4.03
CA LEU A 24 4.82 -0.41 -2.77
C LEU A 24 3.55 -1.21 -2.52
N ALA A 25 2.38 -0.63 -2.82
CA ALA A 25 1.12 -1.33 -2.68
C ALA A 25 1.05 -2.54 -3.62
N ALA A 26 1.47 -2.37 -4.88
CA ALA A 26 1.51 -3.45 -5.85
C ALA A 26 2.41 -4.60 -5.36
N GLN A 27 3.58 -4.27 -4.85
CA GLN A 27 4.50 -5.27 -4.33
C GLN A 27 3.94 -5.98 -3.10
N LEU A 28 3.25 -5.23 -2.22
CA LEU A 28 2.60 -5.80 -1.05
C LEU A 28 1.52 -6.81 -1.45
N PHE A 29 0.71 -6.51 -2.47
CA PHE A 29 -0.32 -7.43 -2.93
C PHE A 29 0.28 -8.67 -3.58
N TRP A 30 1.38 -8.51 -4.31
CA TRP A 30 2.03 -9.63 -4.99
C TRP A 30 2.74 -10.56 -4.01
N ASP A 31 3.57 -9.99 -3.13
CA ASP A 31 4.38 -10.76 -2.18
C ASP A 31 3.64 -11.02 -0.86
N GLU A 32 2.58 -10.27 -0.57
CA GLU A 32 1.77 -10.28 0.66
C GLU A 32 2.53 -9.81 1.90
N ARG A 33 3.81 -9.53 1.78
CA ARG A 33 4.68 -9.08 2.84
C ARG A 33 5.88 -8.36 2.23
N ILE A 34 6.16 -7.13 2.71
CA ILE A 34 7.33 -6.38 2.25
C ILE A 34 8.06 -5.76 3.42
N THR A 35 9.38 -5.58 3.27
CA THR A 35 10.21 -4.87 4.22
C THR A 35 10.55 -3.50 3.66
N THR A 36 10.30 -2.45 4.44
CA THR A 36 10.56 -1.08 4.02
C THR A 36 10.81 -0.22 5.25
N THR A 37 11.01 1.09 5.06
CA THR A 37 11.14 1.99 6.20
C THR A 37 9.80 2.15 6.90
N VAL A 38 9.83 2.46 8.21
CA VAL A 38 8.60 2.67 9.00
C VAL A 38 7.75 3.78 8.38
N THR A 39 8.38 4.87 7.91
CA THR A 39 7.65 5.98 7.29
C THR A 39 6.89 5.52 6.04
N LYS A 40 7.56 4.78 5.15
CA LYS A 40 6.91 4.27 3.94
C LYS A 40 5.80 3.27 4.26
N ALA A 41 6.02 2.40 5.23
CA ALA A 41 5.02 1.44 5.67
C ALA A 41 3.75 2.15 6.16
N LYS A 42 3.92 3.18 6.99
CA LYS A 42 2.80 3.97 7.51
C LYS A 42 2.07 4.76 6.42
N MET A 43 2.76 5.16 5.37
CA MET A 43 2.15 5.91 4.27
C MET A 43 1.45 5.00 3.28
N VAL A 44 1.97 3.82 3.01
CA VAL A 44 1.35 2.88 2.06
C VAL A 44 0.14 2.16 2.66
N ARG A 45 0.09 2.02 3.98
CA ARG A 45 -0.99 1.29 4.64
C ARG A 45 -2.39 1.79 4.26
N PRO A 46 -2.72 3.09 4.39
CA PRO A 46 -4.06 3.56 4.00
C PRO A 46 -4.33 3.37 2.50
N VAL A 47 -3.32 3.54 1.66
CA VAL A 47 -3.47 3.35 0.22
C VAL A 47 -3.82 1.89 -0.10
N ALA A 48 -3.05 0.96 0.46
CA ALA A 48 -3.28 -0.47 0.27
C ALA A 48 -4.64 -0.91 0.83
N GLU A 49 -5.01 -0.41 2.00
CA GLU A 49 -6.29 -0.78 2.62
C GLU A 49 -7.49 -0.28 1.83
N GLN A 50 -7.40 0.92 1.25
CA GLN A 50 -8.45 1.42 0.36
C GLN A 50 -8.60 0.53 -0.89
N MET A 51 -7.50 0.09 -1.46
CA MET A 51 -7.51 -0.80 -2.61
C MET A 51 -8.13 -2.16 -2.27
N ILE A 52 -7.83 -2.70 -1.10
CA ILE A 52 -8.43 -3.97 -0.64
C ILE A 52 -9.94 -3.79 -0.41
N THR A 53 -10.36 -2.66 0.14
CA THR A 53 -11.78 -2.37 0.32
C THR A 53 -12.51 -2.35 -1.02
N LYS A 54 -11.91 -1.76 -2.05
CA LYS A 54 -12.47 -1.79 -3.40
C LYS A 54 -12.51 -3.20 -3.97
N ALA A 55 -11.48 -3.99 -3.71
CA ALA A 55 -11.44 -5.38 -4.17
C ALA A 55 -12.49 -6.26 -3.49
N ARG A 56 -12.82 -5.97 -2.22
CA ARG A 56 -13.91 -6.65 -1.53
C ARG A 56 -15.25 -6.46 -2.23
N LYS A 57 -15.49 -5.25 -2.72
CA LYS A 57 -16.71 -4.96 -3.50
C LYS A 57 -16.69 -5.71 -4.83
N GLY A 58 -15.53 -5.84 -5.44
CA GLY A 58 -15.30 -6.72 -6.57
C GLY A 58 -15.94 -6.30 -7.89
N ASP A 59 -16.55 -5.13 -7.96
CA ASP A 59 -17.24 -4.70 -9.18
C ASP A 59 -16.27 -4.11 -10.21
N LEU A 60 -16.72 -4.01 -11.44
CA LEU A 60 -15.92 -3.53 -12.56
C LEU A 60 -15.45 -2.09 -12.35
N HIS A 61 -16.30 -1.26 -11.77
CA HIS A 61 -15.99 0.15 -11.52
C HIS A 61 -14.78 0.27 -10.56
N ASN A 62 -14.81 -0.46 -9.44
CA ASN A 62 -13.71 -0.44 -8.47
C ASN A 62 -12.42 -1.05 -9.05
N ARG A 63 -12.55 -2.08 -9.88
CA ARG A 63 -11.39 -2.68 -10.56
C ARG A 63 -10.71 -1.68 -11.48
N ARG A 64 -11.48 -0.88 -12.21
CA ARG A 64 -10.95 0.18 -13.08
C ARG A 64 -10.27 1.29 -12.28
N LEU A 65 -10.83 1.66 -11.12
CA LEU A 65 -10.23 2.66 -10.24
C LEU A 65 -8.87 2.22 -9.72
N VAL A 66 -8.76 0.98 -9.27
CA VAL A 66 -7.48 0.44 -8.78
C VAL A 66 -6.46 0.35 -9.92
N LEU A 67 -6.90 -0.05 -11.11
CA LEU A 67 -6.02 -0.19 -12.27
C LEU A 67 -5.38 1.13 -12.68
N LYS A 68 -6.06 2.26 -12.44
CA LYS A 68 -5.48 3.59 -12.68
C LYS A 68 -4.28 3.88 -11.79
N ASP A 69 -4.30 3.39 -10.57
CA ASP A 69 -3.23 3.63 -9.60
C ASP A 69 -2.14 2.56 -9.68
N VAL A 70 -2.52 1.31 -9.90
CA VAL A 70 -1.61 0.17 -10.05
C VAL A 70 -1.67 -0.32 -11.49
N ASN A 71 -0.71 0.08 -12.29
CA ASN A 71 -0.67 -0.23 -13.72
C ASN A 71 -0.12 -1.62 -14.02
N ASP A 72 -0.51 -2.60 -13.21
CA ASP A 72 -0.07 -3.99 -13.38
C ASP A 72 -1.29 -4.90 -13.34
N LEU A 73 -1.67 -5.40 -14.50
CA LEU A 73 -2.87 -6.21 -14.66
C LEU A 73 -2.82 -7.48 -13.81
N GLU A 74 -1.65 -8.10 -13.69
CA GLU A 74 -1.50 -9.33 -12.90
C GLU A 74 -1.72 -9.08 -11.42
N VAL A 75 -1.19 -7.97 -10.90
CA VAL A 75 -1.37 -7.57 -9.50
C VAL A 75 -2.85 -7.26 -9.23
N VAL A 76 -3.49 -6.51 -10.11
CA VAL A 76 -4.91 -6.18 -9.97
C VAL A 76 -5.77 -7.44 -10.04
N THR A 77 -5.44 -8.36 -10.91
CA THR A 77 -6.14 -9.65 -11.00
C THR A 77 -6.01 -10.42 -9.68
N LYS A 78 -4.80 -10.54 -9.14
CA LYS A 78 -4.59 -11.19 -7.85
C LYS A 78 -5.37 -10.50 -6.74
N LEU A 79 -5.35 -9.17 -6.71
CA LEU A 79 -6.04 -8.39 -5.70
C LEU A 79 -7.54 -8.67 -5.71
N PHE A 80 -8.18 -8.67 -6.88
CA PHE A 80 -9.62 -8.85 -6.98
C PHE A 80 -10.06 -10.32 -6.90
N ASP A 81 -9.25 -11.24 -7.40
CA ASP A 81 -9.62 -12.67 -7.46
C ASP A 81 -9.26 -13.44 -6.20
N GLU A 82 -8.19 -13.04 -5.50
CA GLU A 82 -7.68 -13.77 -4.32
C GLU A 82 -7.76 -12.96 -3.03
N ILE A 83 -7.22 -11.74 -3.03
CA ILE A 83 -7.09 -10.94 -1.80
C ILE A 83 -8.43 -10.38 -1.36
N GLY A 84 -9.20 -9.80 -2.28
CA GLY A 84 -10.52 -9.24 -1.97
C GLY A 84 -11.45 -10.26 -1.31
N PRO A 85 -11.66 -11.43 -1.94
CA PRO A 85 -12.50 -12.48 -1.34
C PRO A 85 -12.00 -12.98 0.01
N ARG A 86 -10.68 -12.98 0.23
CA ARG A 86 -10.09 -13.39 1.51
C ARG A 86 -10.61 -12.57 2.69
N TYR A 87 -10.90 -11.28 2.43
CA TYR A 87 -11.36 -10.35 3.46
C TYR A 87 -12.84 -10.01 3.35
N ALA A 88 -13.63 -10.85 2.72
CA ALA A 88 -15.06 -10.60 2.49
C ALA A 88 -15.81 -10.24 3.76
N ASP A 89 -15.47 -10.85 4.90
CA ASP A 89 -16.14 -10.65 6.17
C ASP A 89 -15.40 -9.68 7.10
N ARG A 90 -14.33 -9.03 6.62
CA ARG A 90 -13.53 -8.11 7.43
C ARG A 90 -13.69 -6.67 6.90
N PRO A 91 -14.25 -5.75 7.70
CA PRO A 91 -14.55 -4.39 7.22
C PRO A 91 -13.36 -3.44 7.25
N GLY A 92 -12.15 -3.89 7.56
CA GLY A 92 -10.94 -3.08 7.62
C GLY A 92 -9.84 -3.81 8.34
N GLY A 93 -8.69 -3.15 8.56
CA GLY A 93 -7.58 -3.75 9.29
C GLY A 93 -6.96 -4.93 8.56
N TYR A 94 -6.75 -4.80 7.26
CA TYR A 94 -6.21 -5.88 6.42
C TYR A 94 -4.71 -6.02 6.51
N THR A 95 -4.01 -5.03 7.06
CA THR A 95 -2.56 -4.99 7.11
C THR A 95 -2.05 -4.83 8.53
N ARG A 96 -0.81 -5.28 8.73
CA ARG A 96 -0.12 -5.15 10.02
C ARG A 96 1.30 -4.67 9.77
N ILE A 97 1.76 -3.74 10.61
CA ILE A 97 3.13 -3.21 10.55
C ILE A 97 3.89 -3.70 11.78
N VAL A 98 5.03 -4.35 11.55
CA VAL A 98 5.92 -4.83 12.62
C VAL A 98 7.27 -4.14 12.46
N LYS A 99 7.69 -3.39 13.47
CA LYS A 99 9.00 -2.73 13.48
C LYS A 99 10.09 -3.75 13.71
N ILE A 100 11.17 -3.66 12.93
CA ILE A 100 12.28 -4.62 13.00
C ILE A 100 13.62 -3.98 13.37
N GLY A 101 13.63 -2.66 13.67
CA GLY A 101 14.81 -1.96 14.11
C GLY A 101 15.53 -1.20 13.00
N PRO A 102 16.69 -0.60 13.33
CA PRO A 102 17.41 0.25 12.38
C PRO A 102 18.12 -0.56 11.29
N ARG A 103 18.19 0.05 10.10
CA ARG A 103 18.92 -0.53 8.98
C ARG A 103 20.41 -0.25 9.13
N ARG A 104 21.24 -1.21 8.72
CA ARG A 104 22.68 -1.01 8.65
C ARG A 104 23.01 0.09 7.64
N GLY A 105 23.96 0.95 8.02
CA GLY A 105 24.48 2.01 7.15
C GLY A 105 23.91 3.37 7.53
N ASP A 106 22.63 3.61 7.24
CA ASP A 106 22.00 4.91 7.47
C ASP A 106 21.13 4.97 8.74
N ASN A 107 21.03 3.86 9.46
CA ASN A 107 20.27 3.76 10.71
C ASN A 107 18.77 4.06 10.54
N ALA A 108 18.23 3.97 9.32
CA ALA A 108 16.81 4.18 9.08
C ALA A 108 15.97 3.11 9.78
N GLU A 109 14.89 3.52 10.43
CA GLU A 109 13.97 2.59 11.08
C GLU A 109 13.21 1.75 10.03
N MET A 110 13.32 0.43 10.15
CA MET A 110 12.72 -0.51 9.21
C MET A 110 11.50 -1.19 9.82
N ALA A 111 10.61 -1.61 8.97
CA ALA A 111 9.42 -2.35 9.35
C ALA A 111 9.01 -3.32 8.24
N VAL A 112 8.28 -4.34 8.66
CA VAL A 112 7.58 -5.24 7.74
C VAL A 112 6.11 -4.83 7.74
N ILE A 113 5.54 -4.62 6.56
CA ILE A 113 4.09 -4.50 6.40
C ILE A 113 3.61 -5.76 5.71
N GLU A 114 2.55 -6.36 6.23
CA GLU A 114 2.04 -7.64 5.73
C GLU A 114 0.53 -7.69 5.76
N LEU A 115 -0.04 -8.50 4.88
CA LEU A 115 -1.47 -8.82 4.91
C LEU A 115 -1.75 -9.79 6.06
N VAL A 116 -2.81 -9.53 6.78
CA VAL A 116 -3.15 -10.34 7.98
C VAL A 116 -4.01 -11.53 7.59
#